data_c1bd88b41e1a4f08c97a2c5866f8bafd
#
_entry.id   c1bd88b41e1a4f08c97a2c5866f8bafd
#
_cell.length_a   1.000
_cell.length_b   1.000
_cell.length_c   1.000
_cell.angle_alpha   90.00
_cell.angle_beta   90.00
_cell.angle_gamma   90.00
#
_symmetry.space_group_name_H-M   'P 1'
#
loop_
_entity.id
_entity.type
_entity.pdbx_description
1 polymer ?
#
loop_
_entity_poly.entity_id
_entity_poly.type
_entity_poly.pdbx_seq_one_letter_code
_entity_poly.pdbx_strand_id
1 'polypeptide(L)'
;MAIELPPPPLQRGIVNHSSYSKLEIEKEAERLSTTIKQPFRWSLETCRLIAPLTLEINQLKKEKDVILIAHSYQTPDITYGVADAVADSYALSKEARDAPQNTILFSSVRFMAETAKIVSPHKTVLHPSPEAGCSLSDSITAQDVRDIRAKYPGLPVVCYINTSAEVKAECDACVTSSNYLRICERLPGDGLIFVPDRFMG
;
A
#
# COMPACT_ATOMS: atom_id res chain seq x y z
N MET A 1 9.08 24.42 -11.82
CA MET A 1 7.61 24.39 -11.87
C MET A 1 7.16 23.69 -10.60
N ALA A 2 6.64 24.43 -9.62
CA ALA A 2 6.13 23.85 -8.39
C ALA A 2 4.83 23.09 -8.72
N ILE A 3 4.76 21.80 -8.41
CA ILE A 3 3.52 21.02 -8.52
C ILE A 3 2.64 21.49 -7.36
N GLU A 4 1.60 22.25 -7.67
CA GLU A 4 0.54 22.58 -6.72
C GLU A 4 -0.22 21.30 -6.43
N LEU A 5 0.03 20.72 -5.25
CA LEU A 5 -0.75 19.59 -4.78
C LEU A 5 -2.16 20.05 -4.45
N PRO A 6 -3.22 19.30 -4.84
CA PRO A 6 -4.58 19.67 -4.49
C PRO A 6 -4.74 19.80 -2.98
N PRO A 7 -5.60 20.71 -2.51
CA PRO A 7 -5.91 20.84 -1.09
C PRO A 7 -6.42 19.49 -0.55
N PRO A 8 -6.18 19.16 0.71
CA PRO A 8 -6.69 17.94 1.32
C PRO A 8 -8.22 17.86 1.14
N PRO A 9 -8.79 16.68 0.91
CA PRO A 9 -10.23 16.52 0.69
C PRO A 9 -11.01 16.72 1.99
N LEU A 10 -11.23 17.97 2.35
CA LEU A 10 -11.93 18.38 3.58
C LEU A 10 -13.48 18.28 3.51
N GLN A 11 -14.05 17.65 2.48
CA GLN A 11 -15.51 17.76 2.25
C GLN A 11 -16.25 16.45 1.91
N ARG A 12 -15.77 15.27 2.25
CA ARG A 12 -16.62 14.08 2.10
C ARG A 12 -16.69 13.28 3.40
N GLY A 13 -17.82 13.40 4.08
CA GLY A 13 -18.17 12.63 5.26
C GLY A 13 -17.70 13.26 6.56
N ILE A 14 -18.39 14.31 7.01
CA ILE A 14 -18.30 14.74 8.41
C ILE A 14 -18.91 13.61 9.23
N VAL A 15 -18.06 12.75 9.76
CA VAL A 15 -18.45 11.84 10.82
C VAL A 15 -18.90 12.70 12.01
N ASN A 16 -19.93 12.30 12.68
CA ASN A 16 -20.51 13.05 13.79
C ASN A 16 -19.53 13.01 14.98
N HIS A 17 -18.61 13.98 15.05
CA HIS A 17 -17.46 14.06 15.96
C HIS A 17 -17.81 14.32 17.43
N SER A 18 -19.02 13.98 17.87
CA SER A 18 -19.52 14.23 19.23
C SER A 18 -18.91 13.33 20.31
N SER A 19 -18.07 12.36 19.96
CA SER A 19 -17.57 11.35 20.91
C SER A 19 -16.34 11.78 21.71
N TYR A 20 -15.59 12.80 21.26
CA TYR A 20 -14.33 13.21 21.91
C TYR A 20 -14.45 14.58 22.55
N SER A 21 -13.88 14.73 23.75
CA SER A 21 -13.80 16.02 24.44
C SER A 21 -12.85 16.98 23.72
N LYS A 22 -13.05 18.28 23.92
CA LYS A 22 -12.14 19.31 23.39
C LYS A 22 -10.69 19.08 23.79
N LEU A 23 -10.45 18.56 25.00
CA LEU A 23 -9.11 18.27 25.51
C LEU A 23 -8.44 17.13 24.75
N GLU A 24 -9.18 16.07 24.42
CA GLU A 24 -8.66 14.94 23.63
C GLU A 24 -8.31 15.38 22.21
N ILE A 25 -9.18 16.16 21.58
CA ILE A 25 -8.93 16.73 20.25
C ILE A 25 -7.69 17.61 20.25
N GLU A 26 -7.52 18.48 21.25
CA GLU A 26 -6.36 19.37 21.34
C GLU A 26 -5.05 18.57 21.53
N LYS A 27 -5.02 17.60 22.43
CA LYS A 27 -3.86 16.72 22.63
C LYS A 27 -3.46 15.96 21.37
N GLU A 28 -4.45 15.45 20.63
CA GLU A 28 -4.21 14.75 19.37
C GLU A 28 -3.69 15.70 18.29
N ALA A 29 -4.25 16.89 18.19
CA ALA A 29 -3.80 17.91 17.26
C ALA A 29 -2.33 18.34 17.53
N GLU A 30 -1.97 18.52 18.81
CA GLU A 30 -0.59 18.81 19.22
C GLU A 30 0.34 17.63 18.87
N ARG A 31 -0.09 16.39 19.12
CA ARG A 31 0.68 15.19 18.74
C ARG A 31 0.95 15.17 17.24
N LEU A 32 -0.09 15.36 16.43
CA LEU A 32 0.02 15.37 14.96
C LEU A 32 0.94 16.50 14.47
N SER A 33 0.73 17.73 14.91
CA SER A 33 1.54 18.88 14.47
C SER A 33 3.02 18.74 14.83
N THR A 34 3.33 18.15 15.98
CA THR A 34 4.69 17.90 16.43
C THR A 34 5.35 16.75 15.67
N THR A 35 4.59 15.71 15.34
CA THR A 35 5.11 14.51 14.68
C THR A 35 5.32 14.73 13.18
N ILE A 36 4.38 15.39 12.50
CA ILE A 36 4.40 15.57 11.04
C ILE A 36 5.51 16.53 10.58
N LYS A 37 5.88 17.52 11.38
CA LYS A 37 6.97 18.49 11.09
C LYS A 37 6.87 19.22 9.73
N GLN A 38 5.65 19.45 9.25
CA GLN A 38 5.38 20.19 8.01
C GLN A 38 4.38 21.34 8.29
N PRO A 39 4.82 22.44 8.95
CA PRO A 39 3.93 23.44 9.54
C PRO A 39 3.08 24.20 8.52
N PHE A 40 3.53 24.35 7.28
CA PHE A 40 2.75 25.03 6.24
C PHE A 40 1.47 24.29 5.85
N ARG A 41 1.53 22.96 5.75
CA ARG A 41 0.38 22.15 5.34
C ARG A 41 -0.33 21.53 6.55
N TRP A 42 0.40 21.22 7.60
CA TRP A 42 -0.04 20.55 8.80
C TRP A 42 0.13 21.46 10.02
N SER A 43 -0.45 22.67 9.93
CA SER A 43 -0.53 23.59 11.06
C SER A 43 -1.32 22.96 12.20
N LEU A 44 -1.18 23.48 13.42
CA LEU A 44 -1.99 23.03 14.55
C LEU A 44 -3.49 23.14 14.26
N GLU A 45 -3.91 24.17 13.52
CA GLU A 45 -5.31 24.34 13.10
C GLU A 45 -5.75 23.22 12.15
N THR A 46 -4.95 22.90 11.13
CA THR A 46 -5.22 21.76 10.23
C THR A 46 -5.26 20.44 11.00
N CYS A 47 -4.34 20.24 11.94
CA CYS A 47 -4.32 19.06 12.78
C CYS A 47 -5.56 18.95 13.68
N ARG A 48 -6.10 20.06 14.20
CA ARG A 48 -7.37 20.05 14.95
C ARG A 48 -8.56 19.57 14.11
N LEU A 49 -8.58 19.88 12.82
CA LEU A 49 -9.67 19.45 11.93
C LEU A 49 -9.68 17.95 11.71
N ILE A 50 -8.51 17.31 11.67
CA ILE A 50 -8.38 15.86 11.43
C ILE A 50 -8.29 15.04 12.72
N ALA A 51 -7.97 15.66 13.86
CA ALA A 51 -7.76 14.97 15.14
C ALA A 51 -8.94 14.08 15.56
N PRO A 52 -10.22 14.46 15.41
CA PRO A 52 -11.33 13.56 15.73
C PRO A 52 -11.32 12.29 14.90
N LEU A 53 -10.98 12.40 13.60
CA LEU A 53 -10.93 11.25 12.70
C LEU A 53 -9.76 10.33 13.02
N THR A 54 -8.58 10.87 13.33
CA THR A 54 -7.44 10.03 13.71
C THR A 54 -7.65 9.32 15.04
N LEU A 55 -8.32 9.96 16.01
CA LEU A 55 -8.73 9.34 17.27
C LEU A 55 -9.69 8.17 17.02
N GLU A 56 -10.73 8.39 16.21
CA GLU A 56 -11.73 7.38 15.88
C GLU A 56 -11.10 6.17 15.17
N ILE A 57 -10.26 6.40 14.14
CA ILE A 57 -9.57 5.33 13.42
C ILE A 57 -8.68 4.53 14.39
N ASN A 58 -7.90 5.20 15.24
CA ASN A 58 -7.02 4.53 16.21
C ASN A 58 -7.80 3.77 17.28
N GLN A 59 -8.99 4.24 17.66
CA GLN A 59 -9.89 3.51 18.55
C GLN A 59 -10.46 2.27 17.85
N LEU A 60 -11.00 2.40 16.64
CA LEU A 60 -11.57 1.29 15.86
C LEU A 60 -10.53 0.20 15.57
N LYS A 61 -9.28 0.57 15.29
CA LYS A 61 -8.18 -0.40 15.12
C LYS A 61 -8.01 -1.28 16.36
N LYS A 62 -8.03 -0.68 17.54
CA LYS A 62 -7.92 -1.41 18.83
C LYS A 62 -9.14 -2.29 19.08
N GLU A 63 -10.34 -1.75 18.90
CA GLU A 63 -11.60 -2.48 19.15
C GLU A 63 -11.78 -3.69 18.23
N LYS A 64 -11.30 -3.59 16.99
CA LYS A 64 -11.45 -4.62 15.96
C LYS A 64 -10.20 -5.49 15.77
N ASP A 65 -9.16 -5.27 16.57
CA ASP A 65 -7.85 -5.93 16.43
C ASP A 65 -7.31 -5.87 14.98
N VAL A 66 -7.24 -4.64 14.44
CA VAL A 66 -6.77 -4.35 13.08
C VAL A 66 -5.43 -3.63 13.14
N ILE A 67 -4.46 -4.09 12.37
CA ILE A 67 -3.24 -3.33 12.07
C ILE A 67 -3.44 -2.53 10.77
N LEU A 68 -3.10 -1.23 10.80
CA LEU A 68 -3.06 -0.37 9.63
C LEU A 68 -1.63 -0.24 9.14
N ILE A 69 -1.37 -0.76 7.95
CA ILE A 69 -0.07 -0.72 7.28
C ILE A 69 -0.17 0.27 6.11
N ALA A 70 0.74 1.25 6.05
CA ALA A 70 0.74 2.28 5.02
C ALA A 70 2.04 2.32 4.23
N HIS A 71 1.95 2.54 2.92
CA HIS A 71 3.13 2.79 2.11
C HIS A 71 3.68 4.20 2.38
N SER A 72 5.00 4.35 2.30
CA SER A 72 5.71 5.59 2.61
C SER A 72 5.34 6.80 1.73
N TYR A 73 4.69 6.60 0.59
CA TYR A 73 4.17 7.69 -0.25
C TYR A 73 2.82 8.25 0.22
N GLN A 74 2.18 7.62 1.20
CA GLN A 74 0.91 8.13 1.76
C GLN A 74 1.12 9.49 2.42
N THR A 75 0.03 10.25 2.54
CA THR A 75 0.08 11.57 3.17
C THR A 75 0.43 11.48 4.66
N PRO A 76 1.05 12.53 5.22
CA PRO A 76 1.52 12.52 6.60
C PRO A 76 0.44 12.25 7.66
N ASP A 77 -0.81 12.62 7.42
CA ASP A 77 -1.95 12.30 8.28
C ASP A 77 -2.19 10.79 8.39
N ILE A 78 -1.95 10.05 7.32
CA ILE A 78 -2.02 8.58 7.34
C ILE A 78 -0.77 8.02 7.99
N THR A 79 0.42 8.38 7.51
CA THR A 79 1.68 7.76 7.94
C THR A 79 2.04 8.04 9.40
N TYR A 80 1.71 9.22 9.91
CA TYR A 80 1.97 9.61 11.31
C TYR A 80 0.72 9.65 12.19
N GLY A 81 -0.46 9.76 11.55
CA GLY A 81 -1.72 9.85 12.28
C GLY A 81 -2.29 8.50 12.71
N VAL A 82 -2.31 7.54 11.78
CA VAL A 82 -3.07 6.30 11.97
C VAL A 82 -2.33 5.01 11.61
N ALA A 83 -1.22 5.07 10.84
CA ALA A 83 -0.47 3.87 10.49
C ALA A 83 0.29 3.29 11.69
N ASP A 84 0.30 1.97 11.81
CA ASP A 84 1.08 1.23 12.79
C ASP A 84 2.45 0.83 12.23
N ALA A 85 2.53 0.64 10.90
CA ALA A 85 3.77 0.39 10.18
C ALA A 85 3.80 1.18 8.86
N VAL A 86 4.96 1.71 8.52
CA VAL A 86 5.20 2.47 7.28
C VAL A 86 6.49 2.00 6.64
N ALA A 87 6.42 1.54 5.39
CA ALA A 87 7.60 1.08 4.65
C ALA A 87 7.37 1.09 3.13
N ASP A 88 8.30 0.51 2.37
CA ASP A 88 8.15 0.20 0.95
C ASP A 88 7.35 -1.10 0.71
N SER A 89 7.06 -1.40 -0.56
CA SER A 89 6.16 -2.49 -0.96
C SER A 89 6.55 -3.86 -0.40
N TYR A 90 7.84 -4.21 -0.41
CA TYR A 90 8.29 -5.54 0.03
C TYR A 90 8.32 -5.65 1.56
N ALA A 91 8.83 -4.61 2.23
CA ALA A 91 8.86 -4.56 3.69
C ALA A 91 7.44 -4.60 4.28
N LEU A 92 6.48 -3.88 3.66
CA LEU A 92 5.07 -3.92 4.08
C LEU A 92 4.44 -5.31 3.95
N SER A 93 4.80 -6.08 2.92
CA SER A 93 4.29 -7.45 2.79
C SER A 93 4.82 -8.37 3.90
N LYS A 94 6.05 -8.12 4.38
CA LYS A 94 6.62 -8.82 5.55
C LYS A 94 5.94 -8.38 6.84
N GLU A 95 5.74 -7.08 7.05
CA GLU A 95 5.00 -6.56 8.20
C GLU A 95 3.59 -7.16 8.26
N ALA A 96 2.90 -7.23 7.12
CA ALA A 96 1.59 -7.87 7.01
C ALA A 96 1.61 -9.34 7.43
N ARG A 97 2.63 -10.09 7.00
CA ARG A 97 2.80 -11.51 7.34
C ARG A 97 3.08 -11.71 8.83
N ASP A 98 4.00 -10.90 9.38
CA ASP A 98 4.57 -11.09 10.71
C ASP A 98 3.72 -10.43 11.81
N ALA A 99 2.78 -9.55 11.46
CA ALA A 99 1.84 -8.93 12.39
C ALA A 99 1.02 -9.98 13.15
N PRO A 100 0.79 -9.80 14.45
CA PRO A 100 -0.04 -10.73 15.24
C PRO A 100 -1.52 -10.67 14.86
N GLN A 101 -2.01 -9.52 14.34
CA GLN A 101 -3.41 -9.33 13.95
C GLN A 101 -3.79 -10.19 12.75
N ASN A 102 -5.01 -10.73 12.78
CA ASN A 102 -5.57 -11.46 11.65
C ASN A 102 -6.19 -10.54 10.58
N THR A 103 -6.48 -9.29 10.92
CA THR A 103 -7.05 -8.31 10.00
C THR A 103 -6.06 -7.18 9.76
N ILE A 104 -5.77 -6.93 8.48
CA ILE A 104 -4.84 -5.90 8.02
C ILE A 104 -5.61 -4.90 7.17
N LEU A 105 -5.56 -3.62 7.53
CA LEU A 105 -5.99 -2.53 6.66
C LEU A 105 -4.76 -2.00 5.91
N PHE A 106 -4.71 -2.25 4.60
CA PHE A 106 -3.54 -1.97 3.78
C PHE A 106 -3.73 -0.67 2.99
N SER A 107 -3.14 0.43 3.46
CA SER A 107 -3.22 1.76 2.85
C SER A 107 -2.11 1.97 1.84
N SER A 108 -2.39 1.59 0.59
CA SER A 108 -1.50 1.78 -0.57
C SER A 108 -2.27 1.58 -1.88
N VAL A 109 -1.61 1.17 -2.96
CA VAL A 109 -2.27 0.74 -4.20
C VAL A 109 -2.64 -0.75 -4.14
N ARG A 110 -3.66 -1.14 -4.92
CA ARG A 110 -4.32 -2.45 -4.88
C ARG A 110 -3.35 -3.64 -4.98
N PHE A 111 -2.41 -3.64 -5.94
CA PHE A 111 -1.50 -4.78 -6.12
C PHE A 111 -0.62 -5.09 -4.89
N MET A 112 -0.36 -4.10 -4.04
CA MET A 112 0.39 -4.30 -2.79
C MET A 112 -0.47 -5.03 -1.75
N ALA A 113 -1.75 -4.66 -1.62
CA ALA A 113 -2.70 -5.37 -0.77
C ALA A 113 -2.91 -6.81 -1.25
N GLU A 114 -3.01 -7.02 -2.57
CA GLU A 114 -3.06 -8.36 -3.18
C GLU A 114 -1.80 -9.16 -2.85
N THR A 115 -0.62 -8.56 -2.95
CA THR A 115 0.65 -9.21 -2.59
C THR A 115 0.67 -9.59 -1.11
N ALA A 116 0.22 -8.70 -0.21
CA ALA A 116 0.09 -9.01 1.21
C ALA A 116 -0.85 -10.20 1.45
N LYS A 117 -1.96 -10.29 0.70
CA LYS A 117 -2.89 -11.43 0.77
C LYS A 117 -2.26 -12.72 0.27
N ILE A 118 -1.46 -12.67 -0.81
CA ILE A 118 -0.74 -13.86 -1.34
C ILE A 118 0.24 -14.41 -0.31
N VAL A 119 1.02 -13.56 0.36
CA VAL A 119 2.01 -14.01 1.36
C VAL A 119 1.41 -14.31 2.73
N SER A 120 0.15 -13.93 2.96
CA SER A 120 -0.60 -14.15 4.21
C SER A 120 -2.02 -14.66 3.93
N PRO A 121 -2.17 -15.83 3.31
CA PRO A 121 -3.47 -16.31 2.80
C PRO A 121 -4.51 -16.55 3.89
N HIS A 122 -4.09 -16.78 5.13
CA HIS A 122 -4.95 -16.97 6.29
C HIS A 122 -5.49 -15.66 6.89
N LYS A 123 -4.89 -14.51 6.57
CA LYS A 123 -5.29 -13.20 7.09
C LYS A 123 -6.35 -12.53 6.21
N THR A 124 -7.16 -11.68 6.81
CA THR A 124 -8.06 -10.78 6.08
C THR A 124 -7.29 -9.50 5.74
N VAL A 125 -7.15 -9.20 4.45
CA VAL A 125 -6.55 -7.96 3.97
C VAL A 125 -7.64 -7.07 3.39
N LEU A 126 -7.82 -5.91 4.01
CA LEU A 126 -8.77 -4.87 3.58
C LEU A 126 -8.02 -3.78 2.84
N HIS A 127 -8.60 -3.27 1.77
CA HIS A 127 -8.06 -2.17 0.99
C HIS A 127 -9.07 -1.02 0.97
N PRO A 128 -8.71 0.20 1.40
CA PRO A 128 -9.69 1.27 1.63
C PRO A 128 -10.21 1.94 0.36
N SER A 129 -9.51 1.81 -0.77
CA SER A 129 -9.87 2.45 -2.04
C SER A 129 -9.68 1.49 -3.21
N PRO A 130 -10.75 0.86 -3.72
CA PRO A 130 -10.68 -0.06 -4.87
C PRO A 130 -10.06 0.58 -6.13
N GLU A 131 -10.22 1.90 -6.28
CA GLU A 131 -9.72 2.69 -7.41
C GLU A 131 -8.24 3.06 -7.29
N ALA A 132 -7.60 2.81 -6.14
CA ALA A 132 -6.18 3.07 -5.95
C ALA A 132 -5.33 2.08 -6.77
N GLY A 133 -5.21 2.34 -8.06
CA GLY A 133 -4.48 1.55 -9.05
C GLY A 133 -3.02 1.98 -9.20
N CYS A 134 -2.33 1.32 -10.14
CA CYS A 134 -0.98 1.64 -10.56
C CYS A 134 -0.88 1.43 -12.07
N SER A 135 -0.52 2.47 -12.81
CA SER A 135 -0.46 2.42 -14.28
C SER A 135 0.47 1.32 -14.81
N LEU A 136 1.55 1.01 -14.09
CA LEU A 136 2.42 -0.11 -14.45
C LEU A 136 1.73 -1.46 -14.19
N SER A 137 1.05 -1.61 -13.05
CA SER A 137 0.31 -2.82 -12.74
C SER A 137 -0.84 -3.08 -13.72
N ASP A 138 -1.48 -2.01 -14.19
CA ASP A 138 -2.64 -2.07 -15.07
C ASP A 138 -2.24 -2.16 -16.57
N SER A 139 -0.94 -2.14 -16.89
CA SER A 139 -0.41 -2.20 -18.26
C SER A 139 -0.38 -3.60 -18.86
N ILE A 140 -0.62 -4.64 -18.09
CA ILE A 140 -0.61 -6.05 -18.49
C ILE A 140 -1.73 -6.81 -17.78
N THR A 141 -2.32 -7.76 -18.50
CA THR A 141 -3.36 -8.66 -18.00
C THR A 141 -2.86 -10.11 -17.90
N ALA A 142 -3.56 -10.95 -17.16
CA ALA A 142 -3.30 -12.39 -17.12
C ALA A 142 -3.43 -13.03 -18.52
N GLN A 143 -4.34 -12.50 -19.38
CA GLN A 143 -4.50 -13.00 -20.74
C GLN A 143 -3.26 -12.69 -21.59
N ASP A 144 -2.69 -11.48 -21.46
CA ASP A 144 -1.46 -11.13 -22.18
C ASP A 144 -0.30 -12.09 -21.81
N VAL A 145 -0.20 -12.47 -20.55
CA VAL A 145 0.82 -13.46 -20.10
C VAL A 145 0.57 -14.82 -20.74
N ARG A 146 -0.68 -15.30 -20.78
CA ARG A 146 -1.03 -16.56 -21.46
C ARG A 146 -0.69 -16.53 -22.94
N ASP A 147 -0.97 -15.42 -23.63
CA ASP A 147 -0.66 -15.25 -25.04
C ASP A 147 0.84 -15.21 -25.30
N ILE A 148 1.60 -14.55 -24.43
CA ILE A 148 3.07 -14.55 -24.46
C ILE A 148 3.62 -15.97 -24.26
N ARG A 149 3.12 -16.73 -23.29
CA ARG A 149 3.52 -18.10 -23.06
C ARG A 149 3.23 -19.02 -24.26
N ALA A 150 2.10 -18.85 -24.91
CA ALA A 150 1.74 -19.58 -26.12
C ALA A 150 2.71 -19.27 -27.28
N LYS A 151 3.16 -18.01 -27.39
CA LYS A 151 4.08 -17.56 -28.44
C LYS A 151 5.53 -18.01 -28.20
N TYR A 152 5.94 -18.14 -26.95
CA TYR A 152 7.29 -18.49 -26.56
C TYR A 152 7.30 -19.68 -25.57
N PRO A 153 6.95 -20.88 -26.05
CA PRO A 153 6.82 -22.05 -25.20
C PRO A 153 8.17 -22.45 -24.59
N GLY A 154 8.14 -22.78 -23.29
CA GLY A 154 9.33 -23.24 -22.57
C GLY A 154 10.18 -22.15 -21.92
N LEU A 155 9.94 -20.88 -22.23
CA LEU A 155 10.61 -19.78 -21.52
C LEU A 155 9.90 -19.46 -20.20
N PRO A 156 10.63 -19.33 -19.07
CA PRO A 156 10.07 -18.84 -17.83
C PRO A 156 9.56 -17.40 -17.98
N VAL A 157 8.44 -17.10 -17.34
CA VAL A 157 7.88 -15.74 -17.27
C VAL A 157 8.06 -15.19 -15.86
N VAL A 158 8.75 -14.07 -15.75
CA VAL A 158 9.02 -13.36 -14.50
C VAL A 158 8.22 -12.06 -14.51
N CYS A 159 7.47 -11.81 -13.45
CA CYS A 159 6.80 -10.53 -13.31
C CYS A 159 7.46 -9.64 -12.25
N TYR A 160 7.48 -8.34 -12.54
CA TYR A 160 7.79 -7.33 -11.54
C TYR A 160 6.63 -7.24 -10.52
N ILE A 161 6.93 -6.92 -9.28
CA ILE A 161 5.95 -6.90 -8.18
C ILE A 161 4.75 -5.98 -8.44
N ASN A 162 4.93 -4.94 -9.27
CA ASN A 162 3.86 -4.04 -9.69
C ASN A 162 3.00 -4.70 -10.78
N THR A 163 2.33 -5.76 -10.44
CA THR A 163 1.34 -6.49 -11.25
C THR A 163 0.22 -6.99 -10.37
N SER A 164 -0.95 -7.28 -10.95
CA SER A 164 -2.09 -7.85 -10.22
C SER A 164 -1.81 -9.29 -9.73
N ALA A 165 -2.62 -9.76 -8.79
CA ALA A 165 -2.56 -11.15 -8.34
C ALA A 165 -2.83 -12.14 -9.48
N GLU A 166 -3.73 -11.79 -10.40
CA GLU A 166 -4.06 -12.59 -11.57
C GLU A 166 -2.86 -12.74 -12.52
N VAL A 167 -2.12 -11.65 -12.76
CA VAL A 167 -0.88 -11.70 -13.56
C VAL A 167 0.19 -12.54 -12.86
N LYS A 168 0.35 -12.37 -11.54
CA LYS A 168 1.30 -13.16 -10.74
C LYS A 168 1.01 -14.66 -10.81
N ALA A 169 -0.26 -15.04 -10.86
CA ALA A 169 -0.69 -16.45 -10.95
C ALA A 169 -0.28 -17.12 -12.28
N GLU A 170 -0.06 -16.35 -13.33
CA GLU A 170 0.38 -16.85 -14.64
C GLU A 170 1.92 -16.82 -14.81
N CYS A 171 2.67 -16.34 -13.81
CA CYS A 171 4.12 -16.18 -13.87
C CYS A 171 4.83 -17.24 -13.03
N ASP A 172 6.08 -17.58 -13.42
CA ASP A 172 6.91 -18.55 -12.71
C ASP A 172 7.61 -17.94 -11.49
N ALA A 173 7.86 -16.62 -11.53
CA ALA A 173 8.42 -15.87 -10.41
C ALA A 173 7.93 -14.43 -10.40
N CYS A 174 7.89 -13.85 -9.19
CA CYS A 174 7.62 -12.44 -8.96
C CYS A 174 8.83 -11.82 -8.27
N VAL A 175 9.31 -10.68 -8.77
CA VAL A 175 10.53 -10.04 -8.33
C VAL A 175 10.36 -8.54 -8.04
N THR A 176 11.33 -8.00 -7.31
CA THR A 176 11.49 -6.56 -7.05
C THR A 176 12.82 -6.08 -7.63
N SER A 177 13.02 -4.76 -7.69
CA SER A 177 14.30 -4.16 -8.12
C SER A 177 15.51 -4.63 -7.30
N SER A 178 15.30 -5.08 -6.07
CA SER A 178 16.38 -5.53 -5.18
C SER A 178 16.79 -7.00 -5.35
N ASN A 179 15.97 -7.83 -6.00
CA ASN A 179 16.21 -9.28 -6.07
C ASN A 179 16.09 -9.90 -7.47
N TYR A 180 15.72 -9.13 -8.50
CA TYR A 180 15.40 -9.67 -9.83
C TYR A 180 16.59 -10.44 -10.43
N LEU A 181 17.82 -9.90 -10.41
CA LEU A 181 19.00 -10.59 -10.95
C LEU A 181 19.17 -11.97 -10.31
N ARG A 182 19.21 -12.02 -8.97
CA ARG A 182 19.40 -13.27 -8.22
C ARG A 182 18.33 -14.32 -8.49
N ILE A 183 17.10 -13.89 -8.76
CA ILE A 183 15.99 -14.80 -9.04
C ILE A 183 16.07 -15.27 -10.51
N CYS A 184 16.28 -14.35 -11.45
CA CYS A 184 16.37 -14.67 -12.87
C CYS A 184 17.52 -15.63 -13.18
N GLU A 185 18.70 -15.47 -12.56
CA GLU A 185 19.85 -16.36 -12.70
C GLU A 185 19.60 -17.81 -12.22
N ARG A 186 18.56 -18.05 -11.43
CA ARG A 186 18.19 -19.37 -10.91
C ARG A 186 17.11 -20.07 -11.71
N LEU A 187 16.50 -19.38 -12.66
CA LEU A 187 15.49 -19.98 -13.52
C LEU A 187 16.16 -20.83 -14.61
N PRO A 188 15.51 -21.93 -15.02
CA PRO A 188 16.08 -22.81 -16.03
C PRO A 188 16.05 -22.20 -17.42
N GLY A 189 16.99 -22.59 -18.28
CA GLY A 189 17.07 -22.19 -19.70
C GLY A 189 18.00 -21.02 -19.96
N ASP A 190 18.17 -20.70 -21.26
CA ASP A 190 19.10 -19.67 -21.73
C ASP A 190 18.44 -18.29 -21.88
N GLY A 191 17.19 -18.15 -21.45
CA GLY A 191 16.45 -16.90 -21.51
C GLY A 191 15.17 -16.95 -20.69
N LEU A 192 14.58 -15.79 -20.47
CA LEU A 192 13.30 -15.62 -19.78
C LEU A 192 12.53 -14.45 -20.40
N ILE A 193 11.26 -14.37 -20.07
CA ILE A 193 10.40 -13.25 -20.41
C ILE A 193 10.17 -12.43 -19.15
N PHE A 194 10.44 -11.13 -19.22
CA PHE A 194 10.22 -10.21 -18.12
C PHE A 194 9.04 -9.26 -18.41
N VAL A 195 8.09 -9.18 -17.49
CA VAL A 195 6.87 -8.37 -17.64
C VAL A 195 6.60 -7.55 -16.36
N PRO A 196 5.93 -6.38 -16.46
CA PRO A 196 5.62 -5.60 -17.64
C PRO A 196 6.72 -4.58 -17.98
N ASP A 197 7.76 -4.46 -17.15
CA ASP A 197 8.77 -3.40 -17.25
C ASP A 197 9.90 -3.80 -18.21
N ARG A 198 9.92 -3.17 -19.39
CA ARG A 198 10.94 -3.42 -20.42
C ARG A 198 12.36 -2.95 -20.06
N PHE A 199 12.52 -2.08 -19.04
CA PHE A 199 13.83 -1.57 -18.63
C PHE A 199 14.53 -2.47 -17.63
N MET A 200 13.80 -3.40 -17.05
CA MET A 200 14.35 -4.39 -16.12
C MET A 200 14.59 -5.76 -16.80
N GLY A 201 14.02 -5.97 -17.98
CA GLY A 201 14.15 -7.18 -18.78
C GLY A 201 15.43 -7.26 -19.61
#